data_aa52baccf7aeee418843d5aa08125bd9
#
_entry.id   aa52baccf7aeee418843d5aa08125bd9
#
_cell.length_a   1.000
_cell.length_b   1.000
_cell.length_c   1.000
_cell.angle_alpha   90.00
_cell.angle_beta   90.00
_cell.angle_gamma   90.00
#
_symmetry.space_group_name_H-M   'P 1'
#
loop_
_entity.id
_entity.type
_entity.pdbx_description
1 polymer ?
#
loop_
_entity_poly.entity_id
_entity_poly.type
_entity_poly.pdbx_seq_one_letter_code
_entity_poly.pdbx_strand_id
1 'polypeptide(L)'
;MINWRPYLESICREYAKWWEVYTLTDVRGKKSLQQPQNISPLLDLGLMVQTVAEEKQRERPKEKIERLTVLDGLRKYAPNHVLLVGRPGSGKSTALARLLLEEAEKLRSSIGLPLGSTEIRETPLLEEAEKLRSPLSPPFSRGETRETPLGTGETRETPAFQRKDEGETKETPLGREETGKTPPFLRGVGGDRPKIPILIELRYSQSSVLSRIQAFIHKHHPTINIDTATLETLLRQGEFLLLFDGFNEMASEAARQLLRIFRQDYPKTAMVFTTRDLSLGGDLGIEKRLEMLPMTESQMQEFVCAYLPFDGEKLWQQLQGRLRELGETPMFLLMLCSVFGYNKVIPANLGLVFRSFTQTYSGRLKQDVPVDESSRLWWDRLLQELAWVMTNGESKTEIMVAISRPKAEEVLTEFLRGEVVAPTDCAMRWLEDLLEHHLIQVGDDGQISFRHQLLQEYYVAERLLSLLSGLSDYELQWDYLNYLKWTEVVGLMLGLMEDEVLAVRVVRLALEVDWFLGARLVGGVQEKFQERVFGEV
;
A
#
# COMPACT_ATOMS: atom_id res chain seq x y z
N MET A 1 -18.42 -28.74 10.88
CA MET A 1 -18.24 -27.66 9.90
C MET A 1 -17.89 -26.39 10.67
N ILE A 2 -16.80 -25.72 10.32
CA ILE A 2 -16.33 -24.52 11.03
C ILE A 2 -17.27 -23.35 10.69
N ASN A 3 -17.70 -22.61 11.74
CA ASN A 3 -18.50 -21.41 11.53
C ASN A 3 -17.57 -20.20 11.29
N TRP A 4 -17.39 -19.79 10.05
CA TRP A 4 -16.52 -18.67 9.67
C TRP A 4 -17.15 -17.28 9.83
N ARG A 5 -18.43 -17.19 10.17
CA ARG A 5 -19.14 -15.89 10.24
C ARG A 5 -18.51 -14.90 11.23
N PRO A 6 -18.19 -15.29 12.49
CA PRO A 6 -17.56 -14.33 13.43
C PRO A 6 -16.17 -13.88 12.97
N TYR A 7 -15.40 -14.78 12.32
CA TYR A 7 -14.11 -14.45 11.72
C TYR A 7 -14.26 -13.35 10.66
N LEU A 8 -15.19 -13.52 9.72
CA LEU A 8 -15.45 -12.57 8.65
C LEU A 8 -15.97 -11.23 9.18
N GLU A 9 -16.84 -11.25 10.19
CA GLU A 9 -17.35 -10.03 10.85
C GLU A 9 -16.22 -9.25 11.54
N SER A 10 -15.26 -9.95 12.15
CA SER A 10 -14.08 -9.33 12.74
C SER A 10 -13.21 -8.66 11.70
N ILE A 11 -12.90 -9.33 10.58
CA ILE A 11 -12.15 -8.75 9.47
C ILE A 11 -12.89 -7.52 8.90
N CYS A 12 -14.17 -7.63 8.62
CA CYS A 12 -14.95 -6.50 8.08
C CYS A 12 -14.93 -5.28 9.01
N ARG A 13 -14.87 -5.49 10.33
CA ARG A 13 -14.80 -4.40 11.32
C ARG A 13 -13.41 -3.79 11.38
N GLU A 14 -12.37 -4.61 11.46
CA GLU A 14 -10.98 -4.16 11.61
C GLU A 14 -10.48 -3.46 10.34
N TYR A 15 -10.82 -4.01 9.18
CA TYR A 15 -10.40 -3.48 7.88
C TYR A 15 -11.44 -2.56 7.21
N ALA A 16 -12.50 -2.15 7.92
CA ALA A 16 -13.50 -1.22 7.39
C ALA A 16 -12.89 0.06 6.82
N LYS A 17 -11.78 0.49 7.42
CA LYS A 17 -10.97 1.63 6.97
C LYS A 17 -9.61 1.13 6.48
N TRP A 18 -9.61 0.19 5.54
CA TRP A 18 -8.42 -0.46 5.01
C TRP A 18 -7.35 0.52 4.51
N TRP A 19 -7.73 1.72 4.09
CA TRP A 19 -6.80 2.77 3.67
C TRP A 19 -6.04 3.39 4.85
N GLU A 20 -6.58 3.31 6.07
CA GLU A 20 -5.92 3.83 7.27
C GLU A 20 -4.83 2.86 7.79
N VAL A 21 -4.93 1.57 7.48
CA VAL A 21 -4.02 0.52 8.02
C VAL A 21 -2.57 0.74 7.60
N TYR A 22 -2.34 1.26 6.40
CA TYR A 22 -1.00 1.43 5.83
C TYR A 22 -0.68 2.88 5.42
N THR A 23 -1.48 3.86 5.82
CA THR A 23 -1.20 5.26 5.51
C THR A 23 -0.33 5.92 6.58
N LEU A 24 0.62 6.75 6.16
CA LEU A 24 1.48 7.49 7.07
C LEU A 24 0.74 8.57 7.87
N THR A 25 -0.53 8.82 7.53
CA THR A 25 -1.32 9.94 8.08
C THR A 25 -2.22 9.56 9.25
N ASP A 26 -2.26 8.28 9.67
CA ASP A 26 -3.20 7.81 10.69
C ASP A 26 -2.87 8.21 12.11
N VAL A 27 -1.77 8.88 12.31
CA VAL A 27 -1.49 9.52 13.58
C VAL A 27 -2.16 10.89 13.62
N ARG A 28 -3.49 10.87 13.56
CA ARG A 28 -4.30 12.02 13.90
C ARG A 28 -4.63 11.96 15.38
N GLY A 29 -4.09 12.91 16.11
CA GLY A 29 -4.69 13.29 17.37
C GLY A 29 -6.20 13.47 17.16
N LYS A 30 -7.02 12.88 18.02
CA LYS A 30 -8.49 12.78 17.93
C LYS A 30 -9.23 14.13 17.83
N LYS A 31 -8.54 15.25 17.63
CA LYS A 31 -9.12 16.59 17.52
C LYS A 31 -8.48 17.39 16.40
N SER A 32 -9.32 17.64 15.41
CA SER A 32 -9.25 18.74 14.45
C SER A 32 -8.06 18.80 13.48
N LEU A 33 -8.39 18.48 12.29
CA LEU A 33 -8.33 19.43 11.17
C LEU A 33 -9.51 19.03 10.30
N GLN A 34 -10.31 19.99 9.91
CA GLN A 34 -11.41 19.78 8.97
C GLN A 34 -10.84 19.07 7.74
N GLN A 35 -10.91 17.74 7.78
CA GLN A 35 -10.65 16.96 6.58
C GLN A 35 -11.71 17.30 5.58
N PRO A 36 -11.36 17.42 4.30
CA PRO A 36 -12.34 17.22 3.27
C PRO A 36 -12.94 15.82 3.51
N GLN A 37 -14.21 15.76 3.82
CA GLN A 37 -14.94 14.54 4.21
C GLN A 37 -15.06 13.51 3.08
N ASN A 38 -14.41 13.74 1.92
CA ASN A 38 -14.60 13.00 0.67
C ASN A 38 -13.29 12.69 -0.08
N ILE A 39 -12.18 12.42 0.63
CA ILE A 39 -11.04 11.86 -0.10
C ILE A 39 -11.34 10.39 -0.35
N SER A 40 -11.66 10.04 -1.59
CA SER A 40 -11.70 8.66 -2.03
C SER A 40 -10.37 8.00 -1.74
N PRO A 41 -10.35 6.78 -1.18
CA PRO A 41 -9.11 6.04 -1.00
C PRO A 41 -8.31 5.96 -2.31
N LEU A 42 -6.98 6.00 -2.24
CA LEU A 42 -6.11 5.99 -3.42
C LEU A 42 -6.41 4.86 -4.42
N LEU A 43 -6.90 3.70 -3.93
CA LEU A 43 -7.30 2.58 -4.80
C LEU A 43 -8.60 2.84 -5.56
N ASP A 44 -9.47 3.71 -5.06
CA ASP A 44 -10.68 4.11 -5.78
C ASP A 44 -10.36 5.07 -6.93
N LEU A 45 -9.15 5.66 -6.95
CA LEU A 45 -8.61 6.39 -8.10
C LEU A 45 -8.20 5.48 -9.27
N GLY A 46 -8.50 4.20 -9.20
CA GLY A 46 -8.28 3.26 -10.30
C GLY A 46 -6.80 2.92 -10.52
N LEU A 47 -6.03 2.64 -9.46
CA LEU A 47 -4.67 2.14 -9.60
C LEU A 47 -4.64 0.89 -10.49
N MET A 48 -3.73 0.89 -11.46
CA MET A 48 -3.65 -0.10 -12.51
C MET A 48 -2.43 -1.00 -12.34
N VAL A 49 -2.55 -2.22 -12.86
CA VAL A 49 -1.45 -3.17 -13.01
C VAL A 49 -1.35 -3.62 -14.46
N GLN A 50 -0.16 -4.03 -14.86
CA GLN A 50 0.09 -4.69 -16.15
C GLN A 50 0.73 -6.05 -15.94
N THR A 51 0.45 -6.99 -16.85
CA THR A 51 1.14 -8.28 -16.88
C THR A 51 2.56 -8.09 -17.40
N VAL A 52 3.55 -8.71 -16.73
CA VAL A 52 4.95 -8.71 -17.16
C VAL A 52 5.19 -9.94 -18.03
N ALA A 53 5.70 -9.76 -19.24
CA ALA A 53 6.09 -10.85 -20.13
C ALA A 53 7.38 -11.50 -19.65
N GLU A 54 7.45 -12.85 -19.67
CA GLU A 54 8.70 -13.56 -19.32
C GLU A 54 9.76 -13.39 -20.42
N GLU A 55 10.95 -12.99 -20.04
CA GLU A 55 12.10 -12.87 -20.95
C GLU A 55 12.58 -14.23 -21.55
N LYS A 56 12.22 -15.34 -20.93
CA LYS A 56 12.71 -16.69 -21.30
C LYS A 56 11.98 -17.34 -22.48
N GLN A 57 10.92 -16.72 -23.02
CA GLN A 57 10.14 -17.31 -24.12
C GLN A 57 10.36 -16.60 -25.47
N ARG A 58 11.58 -16.67 -26.01
CA ARG A 58 11.84 -16.17 -27.37
C ARG A 58 11.11 -16.93 -28.50
N GLU A 59 10.47 -18.09 -28.20
CA GLU A 59 9.85 -18.97 -29.18
C GLU A 59 8.33 -19.16 -29.05
N ARG A 60 7.66 -18.51 -28.07
CA ARG A 60 6.19 -18.53 -27.96
C ARG A 60 5.59 -17.20 -28.41
N PRO A 61 4.34 -17.19 -28.96
CA PRO A 61 3.67 -15.95 -29.31
C PRO A 61 3.67 -15.02 -28.08
N LYS A 62 4.12 -13.77 -28.27
CA LYS A 62 4.19 -12.74 -27.21
C LYS A 62 2.82 -12.67 -26.54
N GLU A 63 2.74 -13.07 -25.27
CA GLU A 63 1.54 -12.83 -24.46
C GLU A 63 1.19 -11.34 -24.53
N LYS A 64 -0.05 -11.05 -24.86
CA LYS A 64 -0.53 -9.67 -24.95
C LYS A 64 -0.46 -9.04 -23.57
N ILE A 65 0.26 -7.94 -23.43
CA ILE A 65 0.30 -7.17 -22.17
C ILE A 65 -1.14 -6.75 -21.85
N GLU A 66 -1.61 -7.19 -20.70
CA GLU A 66 -2.95 -6.86 -20.21
C GLU A 66 -2.84 -5.82 -19.10
N ARG A 67 -3.70 -4.80 -19.18
CA ARG A 67 -3.84 -3.77 -18.14
C ARG A 67 -5.18 -3.96 -17.44
N LEU A 68 -5.15 -4.02 -16.12
CA LEU A 68 -6.31 -4.28 -15.26
C LEU A 68 -6.27 -3.33 -14.06
N THR A 69 -7.40 -3.15 -13.39
CA THR A 69 -7.35 -2.60 -12.04
C THR A 69 -6.56 -3.55 -11.13
N VAL A 70 -5.93 -3.05 -10.10
CA VAL A 70 -5.10 -3.88 -9.22
C VAL A 70 -5.91 -5.03 -8.62
N LEU A 71 -7.15 -4.79 -8.17
CA LEU A 71 -8.00 -5.81 -7.55
C LEU A 71 -8.45 -6.86 -8.56
N ASP A 72 -8.85 -6.45 -9.78
CA ASP A 72 -9.24 -7.39 -10.83
C ASP A 72 -8.06 -8.27 -11.27
N GLY A 73 -6.87 -7.68 -11.40
CA GLY A 73 -5.65 -8.41 -11.70
C GLY A 73 -5.32 -9.46 -10.64
N LEU A 74 -5.40 -9.09 -9.36
CA LEU A 74 -5.17 -10.02 -8.26
C LEU A 74 -6.20 -11.15 -8.23
N ARG A 75 -7.50 -10.85 -8.36
CA ARG A 75 -8.56 -11.87 -8.42
C ARG A 75 -8.39 -12.83 -9.59
N LYS A 76 -8.06 -12.29 -10.74
CA LYS A 76 -7.91 -13.09 -11.97
C LYS A 76 -6.78 -14.12 -11.87
N TYR A 77 -5.66 -13.72 -11.26
CA TYR A 77 -4.45 -14.54 -11.28
C TYR A 77 -4.11 -15.24 -9.95
N ALA A 78 -4.76 -14.90 -8.84
CA ALA A 78 -4.54 -15.56 -7.54
C ALA A 78 -4.67 -17.10 -7.57
N PRO A 79 -5.62 -17.71 -8.34
CA PRO A 79 -5.73 -19.18 -8.41
C PRO A 79 -4.46 -19.87 -8.91
N ASN A 80 -3.66 -19.21 -9.74
CA ASN A 80 -2.42 -19.74 -10.30
C ASN A 80 -1.18 -19.16 -9.62
N HIS A 81 -1.34 -18.61 -8.45
CA HIS A 81 -0.35 -17.82 -7.71
C HIS A 81 0.14 -16.60 -8.51
N VAL A 82 0.10 -15.44 -7.89
CA VAL A 82 0.49 -14.18 -8.54
C VAL A 82 1.46 -13.38 -7.67
N LEU A 83 2.47 -12.79 -8.32
CA LEU A 83 3.41 -11.88 -7.70
C LEU A 83 3.10 -10.44 -8.13
N LEU A 84 2.71 -9.60 -7.19
CA LEU A 84 2.51 -8.17 -7.38
C LEU A 84 3.82 -7.43 -7.09
N VAL A 85 4.38 -6.86 -8.13
CA VAL A 85 5.62 -6.09 -8.07
C VAL A 85 5.33 -4.60 -8.15
N GLY A 86 6.09 -3.77 -7.48
CA GLY A 86 5.94 -2.32 -7.62
C GLY A 86 6.90 -1.55 -6.71
N ARG A 87 7.11 -0.30 -7.08
CA ARG A 87 7.96 0.63 -6.32
C ARG A 87 7.52 0.73 -4.86
N PRO A 88 8.42 1.08 -3.93
CA PRO A 88 8.05 1.42 -2.56
C PRO A 88 6.95 2.49 -2.53
N GLY A 89 5.95 2.31 -1.66
CA GLY A 89 4.85 3.28 -1.55
C GLY A 89 3.80 3.25 -2.68
N SER A 90 3.87 2.29 -3.62
CA SER A 90 2.90 2.16 -4.74
C SER A 90 1.51 1.66 -4.33
N GLY A 91 1.29 1.32 -3.05
CA GLY A 91 -0.02 0.88 -2.55
C GLY A 91 -0.25 -0.63 -2.57
N LYS A 92 0.79 -1.47 -2.69
CA LYS A 92 0.67 -2.95 -2.70
C LYS A 92 -0.02 -3.50 -1.45
N SER A 93 0.49 -3.15 -0.27
CA SER A 93 -0.07 -3.59 1.03
C SER A 93 -1.51 -3.10 1.22
N THR A 94 -1.78 -1.86 0.82
CA THR A 94 -3.13 -1.27 0.85
C THR A 94 -4.09 -2.03 -0.09
N ALA A 95 -3.60 -2.46 -1.27
CA ALA A 95 -4.37 -3.29 -2.19
C ALA A 95 -4.71 -4.67 -1.60
N LEU A 96 -3.77 -5.30 -0.86
CA LEU A 96 -4.06 -6.55 -0.17
C LEU A 96 -5.09 -6.37 0.95
N ALA A 97 -4.99 -5.32 1.75
CA ALA A 97 -5.97 -5.03 2.81
C ALA A 97 -7.38 -4.78 2.22
N ARG A 98 -7.47 -4.07 1.10
CA ARG A 98 -8.72 -3.88 0.37
C ARG A 98 -9.27 -5.21 -0.16
N LEU A 99 -8.43 -6.03 -0.78
CA LEU A 99 -8.83 -7.34 -1.29
C LEU A 99 -9.32 -8.25 -0.16
N LEU A 100 -8.62 -8.27 0.98
CA LEU A 100 -9.02 -9.00 2.19
C LEU A 100 -10.44 -8.62 2.61
N LEU A 101 -10.73 -7.32 2.73
CA LEU A 101 -12.05 -6.81 3.12
C LEU A 101 -13.13 -7.23 2.13
N GLU A 102 -12.93 -6.97 0.83
CA GLU A 102 -13.95 -7.24 -0.19
C GLU A 102 -14.25 -8.73 -0.32
N GLU A 103 -13.26 -9.61 -0.22
CA GLU A 103 -13.48 -11.06 -0.24
C GLU A 103 -14.16 -11.55 1.06
N ALA A 104 -13.84 -10.95 2.22
CA ALA A 104 -14.55 -11.24 3.47
C ALA A 104 -16.02 -10.81 3.42
N GLU A 105 -16.33 -9.65 2.85
CA GLU A 105 -17.71 -9.18 2.66
C GLU A 105 -18.50 -10.06 1.71
N LYS A 106 -17.92 -10.45 0.59
CA LYS A 106 -18.54 -11.39 -0.36
C LYS A 106 -18.88 -12.74 0.29
N LEU A 107 -17.91 -13.33 1.00
CA LEU A 107 -18.11 -14.61 1.67
C LEU A 107 -19.15 -14.49 2.80
N ARG A 108 -19.10 -13.42 3.61
CA ARG A 108 -20.09 -13.14 4.66
C ARG A 108 -21.51 -13.06 4.09
N SER A 109 -21.69 -12.36 2.97
CA SER A 109 -22.98 -12.21 2.29
C SER A 109 -23.50 -13.54 1.75
N SER A 110 -22.61 -14.40 1.23
CA SER A 110 -22.99 -15.74 0.72
C SER A 110 -23.39 -16.73 1.84
N ILE A 111 -22.82 -16.61 3.03
CA ILE A 111 -23.16 -17.48 4.19
C ILE A 111 -24.48 -17.02 4.85
N GLY A 112 -24.90 -15.77 4.66
CA GLY A 112 -26.09 -15.18 5.29
C GLY A 112 -27.40 -15.43 4.57
N LEU A 113 -27.42 -16.03 3.37
CA LEU A 113 -28.64 -16.38 2.63
C LEU A 113 -29.09 -17.79 3.03
N PRO A 114 -30.29 -17.97 3.68
CA PRO A 114 -30.87 -19.30 3.80
C PRO A 114 -31.20 -19.80 2.38
N LEU A 115 -30.78 -21.04 2.08
CA LEU A 115 -31.18 -21.76 0.88
C LEU A 115 -32.72 -21.85 0.86
N GLY A 116 -33.36 -20.94 0.15
CA GLY A 116 -34.80 -20.97 -0.09
C GLY A 116 -35.57 -19.76 0.40
N SER A 117 -35.47 -18.64 -0.28
CA SER A 117 -36.54 -17.65 -0.42
C SER A 117 -36.23 -16.69 -1.56
N THR A 118 -36.79 -16.98 -2.70
CA THR A 118 -37.00 -16.03 -3.79
C THR A 118 -38.07 -15.06 -3.36
N GLU A 119 -37.72 -13.90 -2.84
CA GLU A 119 -38.56 -12.71 -2.89
C GLU A 119 -37.69 -11.47 -2.71
N ILE A 120 -37.42 -10.84 -3.85
CA ILE A 120 -36.92 -9.47 -3.90
C ILE A 120 -38.07 -8.57 -3.44
N ARG A 121 -37.97 -8.01 -2.25
CA ARG A 121 -38.73 -6.82 -1.88
C ARG A 121 -37.73 -5.67 -1.79
N GLU A 122 -37.70 -4.93 -2.86
CA GLU A 122 -37.27 -3.54 -2.82
C GLU A 122 -38.24 -2.77 -1.93
N THR A 123 -37.79 -2.28 -0.80
CA THR A 123 -38.51 -1.26 -0.01
C THR A 123 -37.75 0.06 -0.15
N PRO A 124 -38.38 1.11 -0.69
CA PRO A 124 -37.69 2.39 -0.83
C PRO A 124 -37.67 3.12 0.53
N LEU A 125 -36.50 3.32 1.08
CA LEU A 125 -36.23 4.16 2.26
C LEU A 125 -36.18 5.67 1.92
N LEU A 126 -37.05 6.13 1.02
CA LEU A 126 -37.09 7.52 0.58
C LEU A 126 -38.43 8.25 0.91
N GLU A 127 -39.37 7.59 1.58
CA GLU A 127 -40.67 8.21 1.84
C GLU A 127 -40.94 8.72 3.29
N GLU A 128 -40.06 8.48 4.23
CA GLU A 128 -40.22 8.96 5.62
C GLU A 128 -39.53 10.30 5.95
N ALA A 129 -38.69 10.82 5.06
CA ALA A 129 -38.04 12.13 5.28
C ALA A 129 -38.87 13.35 4.85
N GLU A 130 -40.02 13.16 4.20
CA GLU A 130 -40.84 14.25 3.68
C GLU A 130 -42.05 14.63 4.56
N LYS A 131 -42.32 13.92 5.64
CA LYS A 131 -43.50 14.17 6.53
C LYS A 131 -43.23 15.04 7.74
N LEU A 132 -42.10 15.67 7.88
CA LEU A 132 -41.75 16.55 9.02
C LEU A 132 -41.35 17.97 8.60
N ARG A 133 -42.04 18.54 7.62
CA ARG A 133 -42.02 19.99 7.40
C ARG A 133 -43.45 20.54 7.32
N SER A 134 -43.92 21.07 8.41
CA SER A 134 -45.10 21.95 8.44
C SER A 134 -44.70 23.42 8.37
N PRO A 135 -45.56 24.30 7.86
CA PRO A 135 -45.18 25.55 7.21
C PRO A 135 -45.34 26.79 8.09
N LEU A 136 -44.49 27.77 7.89
CA LEU A 136 -44.79 29.14 8.30
C LEU A 136 -44.44 30.11 7.15
N SER A 137 -45.47 30.68 6.58
CA SER A 137 -45.46 31.80 5.62
C SER A 137 -45.90 33.08 6.31
N PRO A 138 -46.06 34.22 5.60
CA PRO A 138 -45.14 35.12 4.93
C PRO A 138 -45.24 36.54 5.57
N PRO A 139 -45.07 37.75 4.99
CA PRO A 139 -45.10 38.23 3.61
C PRO A 139 -44.19 39.45 3.26
N PHE A 140 -44.22 39.92 2.04
CA PHE A 140 -44.20 41.25 1.39
C PHE A 140 -43.30 41.31 0.15
N SER A 141 -43.79 41.45 -0.97
CA SER A 141 -44.52 42.26 -1.98
C SER A 141 -43.65 43.29 -2.74
N ARG A 142 -43.93 43.30 -4.08
CA ARG A 142 -43.72 44.33 -5.12
C ARG A 142 -42.34 44.38 -5.78
N GLY A 143 -42.22 44.48 -7.11
CA GLY A 143 -43.11 44.84 -8.20
C GLY A 143 -42.49 44.57 -9.55
N GLU A 144 -43.26 44.25 -10.51
CA GLU A 144 -43.45 44.73 -11.88
C GLU A 144 -42.19 45.24 -12.63
N THR A 145 -41.89 44.82 -13.88
CA THR A 145 -42.68 44.91 -15.13
C THR A 145 -41.94 44.12 -16.24
N ARG A 146 -42.66 43.36 -17.08
CA ARG A 146 -42.88 43.43 -18.53
C ARG A 146 -41.63 43.71 -19.39
N GLU A 147 -41.36 42.95 -20.43
CA GLU A 147 -42.03 42.72 -21.71
C GLU A 147 -41.35 41.61 -22.54
N THR A 148 -42.18 40.78 -23.19
CA THR A 148 -41.92 40.01 -24.42
C THR A 148 -42.19 40.97 -25.62
N PRO A 149 -42.00 40.66 -26.93
CA PRO A 149 -42.13 39.38 -27.62
C PRO A 149 -41.33 39.13 -28.93
N LEU A 150 -41.58 37.93 -29.53
CA LEU A 150 -41.62 37.60 -30.98
C LEU A 150 -40.26 37.46 -31.71
N GLY A 151 -40.01 36.51 -32.56
CA GLY A 151 -40.86 35.63 -33.33
C GLY A 151 -40.03 34.76 -34.32
N THR A 152 -40.68 33.73 -34.78
CA THR A 152 -40.61 33.08 -36.13
C THR A 152 -39.29 32.49 -36.59
N GLY A 153 -39.17 31.30 -37.11
CA GLY A 153 -40.08 30.35 -37.75
C GLY A 153 -39.31 29.32 -38.53
N GLU A 154 -39.98 28.23 -38.82
CA GLU A 154 -39.86 27.29 -39.95
C GLU A 154 -38.77 26.22 -39.97
N THR A 155 -39.17 25.01 -39.74
CA THR A 155 -39.67 23.85 -40.49
C THR A 155 -38.75 23.25 -41.58
N ARG A 156 -38.81 21.94 -41.56
CA ARG A 156 -38.60 20.92 -42.61
C ARG A 156 -37.35 20.05 -42.45
N GLU A 157 -37.37 18.78 -42.60
CA GLU A 157 -38.22 17.65 -42.97
C GLU A 157 -37.38 16.39 -42.88
N THR A 158 -37.94 15.33 -42.42
CA THR A 158 -37.48 13.94 -42.59
C THR A 158 -37.62 13.50 -44.06
N PRO A 159 -36.94 12.47 -44.52
CA PRO A 159 -37.69 11.25 -44.83
C PRO A 159 -37.07 9.92 -44.43
N ALA A 160 -37.99 8.99 -44.21
CA ALA A 160 -37.81 7.57 -44.07
C ALA A 160 -37.69 6.86 -45.42
N PHE A 161 -37.04 5.69 -45.44
CA PHE A 161 -37.30 4.59 -46.40
C PHE A 161 -36.91 3.25 -45.77
N GLN A 162 -37.86 2.45 -45.47
CA GLN A 162 -38.47 1.26 -46.01
C GLN A 162 -37.57 0.03 -46.22
N ARG A 163 -37.92 -0.96 -45.44
CA ARG A 163 -38.12 -2.42 -45.62
C ARG A 163 -37.81 -3.09 -46.97
N LYS A 164 -37.22 -4.30 -46.87
CA LYS A 164 -37.81 -5.49 -47.58
C LYS A 164 -37.41 -6.78 -46.90
N ASP A 165 -38.45 -7.61 -46.82
CA ASP A 165 -38.58 -8.99 -46.38
C ASP A 165 -37.99 -10.02 -47.34
N GLU A 166 -37.87 -11.23 -46.84
CA GLU A 166 -38.14 -12.58 -47.36
C GLU A 166 -37.15 -13.55 -46.70
N GLY A 167 -37.48 -14.52 -45.91
CA GLY A 167 -38.54 -15.50 -45.92
C GLY A 167 -37.97 -16.86 -46.33
N GLU A 168 -37.90 -17.82 -45.45
CA GLU A 168 -38.26 -19.22 -45.70
C GLU A 168 -38.14 -20.12 -44.48
N THR A 169 -39.24 -20.74 -44.22
CA THR A 169 -39.56 -21.82 -43.26
C THR A 169 -39.03 -23.17 -43.71
N LYS A 170 -38.62 -24.03 -42.78
CA LYS A 170 -38.92 -25.48 -42.81
C LYS A 170 -38.78 -26.17 -41.44
N GLU A 171 -39.84 -26.68 -41.07
CA GLU A 171 -40.38 -27.82 -40.33
C GLU A 171 -39.48 -28.70 -39.45
N THR A 172 -40.05 -28.96 -38.26
CA THR A 172 -39.77 -29.99 -37.24
C THR A 172 -40.00 -31.41 -37.72
N PRO A 173 -39.46 -32.44 -37.03
CA PRO A 173 -40.35 -33.35 -36.35
C PRO A 173 -40.01 -33.67 -34.86
N LEU A 174 -41.12 -34.01 -34.20
CA LEU A 174 -41.26 -34.47 -32.82
C LEU A 174 -40.49 -35.78 -32.51
N GLY A 175 -40.07 -35.89 -31.25
CA GLY A 175 -40.09 -37.20 -30.60
C GLY A 175 -39.03 -37.43 -29.53
N ARG A 176 -39.39 -37.34 -28.30
CA ARG A 176 -39.30 -38.27 -27.16
C ARG A 176 -38.81 -37.63 -25.87
N GLU A 177 -39.66 -37.77 -24.89
CA GLU A 177 -39.44 -37.52 -23.46
C GLU A 177 -38.27 -38.32 -22.92
N GLU A 178 -37.37 -37.67 -22.18
CA GLU A 178 -36.66 -38.30 -21.07
C GLU A 178 -36.51 -37.30 -19.92
N THR A 179 -36.97 -37.78 -18.81
CA THR A 179 -37.02 -37.20 -17.48
C THR A 179 -35.64 -36.81 -16.92
N GLY A 180 -35.56 -35.70 -16.22
CA GLY A 180 -34.45 -35.38 -15.32
C GLY A 180 -33.49 -34.31 -15.82
N LYS A 181 -33.95 -33.09 -16.06
CA LYS A 181 -33.05 -31.93 -16.28
C LYS A 181 -33.20 -30.91 -15.17
N THR A 182 -32.17 -30.87 -14.34
CA THR A 182 -31.76 -29.72 -13.53
C THR A 182 -31.83 -28.44 -14.36
N PRO A 183 -32.30 -27.30 -13.82
CA PRO A 183 -32.47 -26.08 -14.57
C PRO A 183 -31.17 -25.58 -15.17
N PRO A 184 -31.15 -24.99 -16.38
CA PRO A 184 -29.94 -24.62 -17.11
C PRO A 184 -29.25 -23.31 -16.63
N PHE A 185 -29.46 -22.87 -15.40
CA PHE A 185 -28.90 -21.62 -14.86
C PHE A 185 -27.62 -21.81 -14.04
N LEU A 186 -27.00 -23.01 -14.03
CA LEU A 186 -25.74 -23.30 -13.32
C LEU A 186 -24.59 -23.78 -14.25
N ARG A 187 -24.62 -23.38 -15.52
CA ARG A 187 -23.49 -23.53 -16.44
C ARG A 187 -23.01 -22.16 -16.93
N GLY A 188 -22.65 -21.31 -15.97
CA GLY A 188 -21.77 -20.17 -16.20
C GLY A 188 -20.38 -20.57 -15.73
N VAL A 189 -19.41 -20.59 -16.65
CA VAL A 189 -17.95 -20.45 -16.49
C VAL A 189 -17.49 -20.59 -15.03
N GLY A 190 -16.68 -21.61 -14.71
CA GLY A 190 -16.20 -22.00 -13.39
C GLY A 190 -16.12 -20.85 -12.38
N GLY A 191 -17.23 -20.56 -11.72
CA GLY A 191 -17.31 -19.54 -10.68
C GLY A 191 -16.58 -20.09 -9.46
N ASP A 192 -15.41 -19.53 -9.18
CA ASP A 192 -14.64 -19.79 -7.99
C ASP A 192 -15.55 -19.59 -6.78
N ARG A 193 -15.71 -20.63 -5.97
CA ARG A 193 -16.39 -20.50 -4.67
C ARG A 193 -15.64 -19.44 -3.88
N PRO A 194 -16.34 -18.52 -3.19
CA PRO A 194 -15.68 -17.51 -2.38
C PRO A 194 -14.77 -18.19 -1.34
N LYS A 195 -13.51 -17.78 -1.30
CA LYS A 195 -12.46 -18.36 -0.46
C LYS A 195 -12.31 -17.58 0.83
N ILE A 196 -11.84 -18.24 1.88
CA ILE A 196 -11.57 -17.60 3.16
C ILE A 196 -10.29 -16.75 3.03
N PRO A 197 -10.35 -15.42 3.10
CA PRO A 197 -9.19 -14.57 2.92
C PRO A 197 -8.35 -14.49 4.20
N ILE A 198 -7.02 -14.58 4.07
CA ILE A 198 -6.04 -14.49 5.18
C ILE A 198 -4.89 -13.59 4.72
N LEU A 199 -4.53 -12.60 5.55
CA LEU A 199 -3.40 -11.71 5.33
C LEU A 199 -2.22 -12.10 6.22
N ILE A 200 -1.02 -12.20 5.62
CA ILE A 200 0.21 -12.58 6.31
C ILE A 200 1.30 -11.57 5.97
N GLU A 201 1.72 -10.79 6.96
CA GLU A 201 2.83 -9.85 6.82
C GLU A 201 4.16 -10.59 6.98
N LEU A 202 4.94 -10.70 5.92
CA LEU A 202 6.17 -11.51 5.89
C LEU A 202 7.34 -10.89 6.65
N ARG A 203 7.26 -9.60 6.99
CA ARG A 203 8.30 -8.88 7.77
C ARG A 203 8.53 -9.47 9.17
N TYR A 204 7.53 -10.11 9.75
CA TYR A 204 7.58 -10.70 11.09
C TYR A 204 7.91 -12.19 11.07
N SER A 205 8.75 -12.69 10.17
CA SER A 205 8.88 -14.11 9.83
C SER A 205 9.85 -14.91 10.72
N GLN A 206 9.52 -15.14 11.98
CA GLN A 206 10.23 -16.11 12.83
C GLN A 206 9.49 -17.45 13.03
N SER A 207 8.21 -17.54 12.65
CA SER A 207 7.40 -18.74 12.78
C SER A 207 7.02 -19.36 11.43
N SER A 208 6.57 -20.62 11.43
CA SER A 208 6.14 -21.30 10.22
C SER A 208 4.92 -20.62 9.59
N VAL A 209 4.75 -20.75 8.26
CA VAL A 209 3.58 -20.21 7.55
C VAL A 209 2.26 -20.74 8.14
N LEU A 210 2.22 -22.04 8.49
CA LEU A 210 1.03 -22.65 9.11
C LEU A 210 0.70 -22.00 10.46
N SER A 211 1.70 -21.77 11.32
CA SER A 211 1.49 -21.11 12.62
C SER A 211 0.95 -19.68 12.46
N ARG A 212 1.37 -18.98 11.42
CA ARG A 212 0.89 -17.61 11.13
C ARG A 212 -0.55 -17.60 10.63
N ILE A 213 -0.91 -18.56 9.78
CA ILE A 213 -2.31 -18.73 9.36
C ILE A 213 -3.18 -18.99 10.60
N GLN A 214 -2.74 -19.89 11.50
CA GLN A 214 -3.44 -20.18 12.74
C GLN A 214 -3.54 -18.93 13.65
N ALA A 215 -2.46 -18.17 13.78
CA ALA A 215 -2.44 -16.94 14.58
C ALA A 215 -3.40 -15.89 14.02
N PHE A 216 -3.41 -15.67 12.69
CA PHE A 216 -4.33 -14.73 12.05
C PHE A 216 -5.80 -15.15 12.25
N ILE A 217 -6.10 -16.45 12.08
CA ILE A 217 -7.45 -16.97 12.33
C ILE A 217 -7.84 -16.77 13.81
N HIS A 218 -6.94 -17.10 14.73
CA HIS A 218 -7.18 -16.96 16.17
C HIS A 218 -7.37 -15.50 16.59
N LYS A 219 -6.61 -14.56 16.04
CA LYS A 219 -6.77 -13.13 16.26
C LYS A 219 -8.20 -12.66 15.97
N HIS A 220 -8.75 -13.08 14.82
CA HIS A 220 -10.09 -12.67 14.39
C HIS A 220 -11.22 -13.56 14.93
N HIS A 221 -10.90 -14.74 15.45
CA HIS A 221 -11.87 -15.66 16.05
C HIS A 221 -11.22 -16.51 17.15
N PRO A 222 -11.03 -15.96 18.37
CA PRO A 222 -10.30 -16.62 19.47
C PRO A 222 -10.88 -17.96 19.90
N THR A 223 -12.16 -18.24 19.64
CA THR A 223 -12.82 -19.50 20.01
C THR A 223 -12.63 -20.63 18.98
N ILE A 224 -12.14 -20.32 17.77
CA ILE A 224 -11.77 -21.34 16.79
C ILE A 224 -10.37 -21.85 17.11
N ASN A 225 -10.29 -23.15 17.42
CA ASN A 225 -9.02 -23.87 17.48
C ASN A 225 -8.93 -24.81 16.28
N ILE A 226 -8.12 -24.47 15.29
CA ILE A 226 -7.86 -25.29 14.11
C ILE A 226 -6.51 -25.96 14.31
N ASP A 227 -6.52 -27.30 14.44
CA ASP A 227 -5.28 -28.07 14.48
C ASP A 227 -4.58 -28.06 13.12
N THR A 228 -3.30 -28.39 13.12
CA THR A 228 -2.46 -28.35 11.91
C THR A 228 -2.99 -29.30 10.82
N ALA A 229 -3.50 -30.48 11.20
CA ALA A 229 -4.02 -31.46 10.23
C ALA A 229 -5.28 -30.97 9.51
N THR A 230 -6.20 -30.35 10.25
CA THR A 230 -7.40 -29.71 9.70
C THR A 230 -7.04 -28.55 8.80
N LEU A 231 -6.09 -27.68 9.22
CA LEU A 231 -5.61 -26.55 8.45
C LEU A 231 -4.99 -27.03 7.12
N GLU A 232 -4.11 -28.02 7.15
CA GLU A 232 -3.50 -28.58 5.95
C GLU A 232 -4.55 -29.19 5.00
N THR A 233 -5.60 -29.82 5.54
CA THR A 233 -6.68 -30.35 4.74
C THR A 233 -7.42 -29.25 3.99
N LEU A 234 -7.76 -28.16 4.66
CA LEU A 234 -8.42 -26.98 4.06
C LEU A 234 -7.51 -26.31 3.01
N LEU A 235 -6.20 -26.23 3.25
CA LEU A 235 -5.23 -25.72 2.29
C LEU A 235 -5.19 -26.61 1.03
N ARG A 236 -5.09 -27.93 1.18
CA ARG A 236 -5.11 -28.86 0.03
C ARG A 236 -6.41 -28.83 -0.76
N GLN A 237 -7.54 -28.51 -0.11
CA GLN A 237 -8.84 -28.32 -0.76
C GLN A 237 -8.96 -26.97 -1.48
N GLY A 238 -8.07 -26.01 -1.21
CA GLY A 238 -8.09 -24.68 -1.81
C GLY A 238 -9.15 -23.75 -1.25
N GLU A 239 -9.57 -23.94 0.00
CA GLU A 239 -10.60 -23.15 0.68
C GLU A 239 -10.13 -21.73 1.06
N PHE A 240 -8.81 -21.46 0.99
CA PHE A 240 -8.22 -20.19 1.38
C PHE A 240 -7.79 -19.34 0.18
N LEU A 241 -7.83 -18.01 0.38
CA LEU A 241 -7.08 -17.02 -0.38
C LEU A 241 -6.01 -16.42 0.55
N LEU A 242 -4.75 -16.78 0.32
CA LEU A 242 -3.62 -16.31 1.13
C LEU A 242 -2.99 -15.07 0.49
N LEU A 243 -2.89 -14.00 1.26
CA LEU A 243 -2.33 -12.72 0.87
C LEU A 243 -1.01 -12.52 1.64
N PHE A 244 0.13 -12.69 0.95
CA PHE A 244 1.47 -12.56 1.54
C PHE A 244 2.04 -11.18 1.22
N ASP A 245 2.19 -10.34 2.23
CA ASP A 245 2.72 -8.98 2.06
C ASP A 245 4.21 -8.90 2.41
N GLY A 246 5.00 -8.31 1.50
CA GLY A 246 6.37 -7.94 1.75
C GLY A 246 7.40 -9.08 1.61
N PHE A 247 7.42 -9.84 0.53
CA PHE A 247 8.41 -10.90 0.30
C PHE A 247 9.86 -10.41 0.40
N ASN A 248 10.14 -9.20 -0.07
CA ASN A 248 11.44 -8.55 0.06
C ASN A 248 11.83 -8.20 1.51
N GLU A 249 10.87 -8.20 2.42
CA GLU A 249 11.06 -7.84 3.84
C GLU A 249 11.36 -9.06 4.73
N MET A 250 11.42 -10.26 4.14
CA MET A 250 11.80 -11.47 4.86
C MET A 250 13.27 -11.45 5.27
N ALA A 251 13.53 -11.70 6.55
CA ALA A 251 14.83 -11.53 7.19
C ALA A 251 15.90 -12.52 6.73
N SER A 252 15.54 -13.70 6.17
CA SER A 252 16.54 -14.70 5.78
C SER A 252 16.17 -15.48 4.53
N GLU A 253 17.19 -15.94 3.80
CA GLU A 253 16.99 -16.81 2.63
C GLU A 253 16.40 -18.17 3.04
N ALA A 254 16.71 -18.68 4.23
CA ALA A 254 16.09 -19.90 4.76
C ALA A 254 14.56 -19.73 4.90
N ALA A 255 14.09 -18.59 5.42
CA ALA A 255 12.66 -18.30 5.52
C ALA A 255 12.01 -18.19 4.14
N ARG A 256 12.68 -17.56 3.15
CA ARG A 256 12.21 -17.50 1.76
C ARG A 256 12.11 -18.88 1.13
N GLN A 257 13.08 -19.76 1.39
CA GLN A 257 13.04 -21.14 0.91
C GLN A 257 11.87 -21.93 1.51
N LEU A 258 11.57 -21.78 2.80
CA LEU A 258 10.42 -22.41 3.44
C LEU A 258 9.10 -21.92 2.83
N LEU A 259 8.99 -20.65 2.48
CA LEU A 259 7.81 -20.11 1.80
C LEU A 259 7.68 -20.68 0.36
N ARG A 260 8.80 -20.89 -0.36
CA ARG A 260 8.78 -21.57 -1.68
C ARG A 260 8.26 -23.00 -1.57
N ILE A 261 8.75 -23.76 -0.57
CA ILE A 261 8.29 -25.13 -0.31
C ILE A 261 6.79 -25.12 0.03
N PHE A 262 6.35 -24.26 0.95
CA PHE A 262 4.94 -24.12 1.29
C PHE A 262 4.07 -23.88 0.06
N ARG A 263 4.47 -22.98 -0.84
CA ARG A 263 3.74 -22.72 -2.08
C ARG A 263 3.63 -23.96 -2.97
N GLN A 264 4.69 -24.77 -3.05
CA GLN A 264 4.71 -26.00 -3.84
C GLN A 264 3.84 -27.11 -3.23
N ASP A 265 3.74 -27.17 -1.91
CA ASP A 265 2.96 -28.16 -1.17
C ASP A 265 1.44 -27.93 -1.29
N TYR A 266 1.03 -26.66 -1.53
CA TYR A 266 -0.39 -26.27 -1.60
C TYR A 266 -0.76 -25.58 -2.93
N PRO A 267 -0.59 -26.27 -4.08
CA PRO A 267 -0.77 -25.66 -5.41
C PRO A 267 -2.21 -25.26 -5.74
N LYS A 268 -3.22 -25.81 -5.02
CA LYS A 268 -4.63 -25.47 -5.21
C LYS A 268 -5.08 -24.25 -4.39
N THR A 269 -4.30 -23.86 -3.40
CA THR A 269 -4.59 -22.69 -2.57
C THR A 269 -4.30 -21.43 -3.37
N ALA A 270 -5.26 -20.52 -3.50
CA ALA A 270 -5.02 -19.25 -4.15
C ALA A 270 -4.04 -18.39 -3.32
N MET A 271 -3.00 -17.85 -3.96
CA MET A 271 -1.96 -17.09 -3.29
C MET A 271 -1.60 -15.82 -4.06
N VAL A 272 -1.51 -14.73 -3.34
CA VAL A 272 -0.99 -13.44 -3.81
C VAL A 272 0.24 -13.08 -2.99
N PHE A 273 1.31 -12.69 -3.65
CA PHE A 273 2.55 -12.24 -3.02
C PHE A 273 2.84 -10.81 -3.43
N THR A 274 3.34 -9.98 -2.52
CA THR A 274 3.86 -8.66 -2.87
C THR A 274 5.37 -8.60 -2.70
N THR A 275 6.02 -7.85 -3.57
CA THR A 275 7.45 -7.55 -3.46
C THR A 275 7.72 -6.14 -3.99
N ARG A 276 8.86 -5.58 -3.61
CA ARG A 276 9.44 -4.42 -4.29
C ARG A 276 10.00 -4.89 -5.64
N ASP A 277 10.98 -4.24 -6.19
CA ASP A 277 11.61 -4.62 -7.44
C ASP A 277 12.21 -6.05 -7.40
N LEU A 278 12.30 -6.70 -8.55
CA LEU A 278 12.66 -8.12 -8.72
C LEU A 278 14.11 -8.46 -8.35
N SER A 279 14.96 -7.47 -8.10
CA SER A 279 16.41 -7.65 -7.94
C SER A 279 16.86 -8.10 -6.54
N LEU A 280 16.01 -8.02 -5.53
CA LEU A 280 16.38 -8.33 -4.14
C LEU A 280 15.49 -9.45 -3.58
N GLY A 281 16.06 -10.62 -3.34
CA GLY A 281 15.41 -11.68 -2.57
C GLY A 281 15.10 -12.99 -3.30
N GLY A 282 15.62 -13.19 -4.51
CA GLY A 282 15.48 -14.44 -5.26
C GLY A 282 14.09 -14.64 -5.90
N ASP A 283 14.02 -15.60 -6.80
CA ASP A 283 12.79 -15.92 -7.53
C ASP A 283 11.91 -16.87 -6.71
N LEU A 284 10.63 -16.52 -6.51
CA LEU A 284 9.61 -17.42 -5.95
C LEU A 284 9.18 -18.52 -6.93
N GLY A 285 9.67 -18.50 -8.18
CA GLY A 285 9.21 -19.38 -9.24
C GLY A 285 7.75 -19.15 -9.63
N ILE A 286 7.23 -17.92 -9.46
CA ILE A 286 5.88 -17.55 -9.86
C ILE A 286 5.94 -16.99 -11.27
N GLU A 287 5.28 -17.69 -12.20
CA GLU A 287 5.24 -17.32 -13.62
C GLU A 287 4.42 -16.05 -13.84
N LYS A 288 3.30 -15.90 -13.11
CA LYS A 288 2.41 -14.75 -13.33
C LYS A 288 2.80 -13.58 -12.45
N ARG A 289 3.25 -12.52 -13.10
CA ARG A 289 3.71 -11.29 -12.47
C ARG A 289 2.84 -10.13 -12.93
N LEU A 290 2.43 -9.31 -11.98
CA LEU A 290 1.72 -8.05 -12.17
C LEU A 290 2.60 -6.92 -11.66
N GLU A 291 2.78 -5.90 -12.48
CA GLU A 291 3.51 -4.70 -12.12
C GLU A 291 2.54 -3.56 -11.85
N MET A 292 2.70 -2.90 -10.70
CA MET A 292 1.95 -1.68 -10.38
C MET A 292 2.37 -0.55 -11.32
N LEU A 293 1.40 0.02 -12.01
CA LEU A 293 1.64 1.18 -12.87
C LEU A 293 1.72 2.48 -12.05
N PRO A 294 2.53 3.44 -12.48
CA PRO A 294 2.53 4.78 -11.92
C PRO A 294 1.14 5.42 -12.03
N MET A 295 0.83 6.35 -11.13
CA MET A 295 -0.36 7.18 -11.26
C MET A 295 -0.26 8.07 -12.50
N THR A 296 -1.38 8.22 -13.20
CA THR A 296 -1.48 9.17 -14.30
C THR A 296 -1.57 10.61 -13.78
N GLU A 297 -1.25 11.57 -14.61
CA GLU A 297 -1.36 13.00 -14.28
C GLU A 297 -2.79 13.37 -13.81
N SER A 298 -3.80 12.83 -14.48
CA SER A 298 -5.20 13.06 -14.10
C SER A 298 -5.51 12.54 -12.69
N GLN A 299 -5.04 11.32 -12.36
CA GLN A 299 -5.22 10.74 -11.03
C GLN A 299 -4.47 11.53 -9.95
N MET A 300 -3.25 11.98 -10.25
CA MET A 300 -2.48 12.82 -9.33
C MET A 300 -3.17 14.16 -9.07
N GLN A 301 -3.63 14.84 -10.12
CA GLN A 301 -4.33 16.13 -10.01
C GLN A 301 -5.63 15.99 -9.22
N GLU A 302 -6.44 14.98 -9.54
CA GLU A 302 -7.68 14.68 -8.81
C GLU A 302 -7.39 14.46 -7.32
N PHE A 303 -6.38 13.65 -6.99
CA PHE A 303 -5.97 13.42 -5.62
C PHE A 303 -5.52 14.69 -4.90
N VAL A 304 -4.63 15.47 -5.54
CA VAL A 304 -4.10 16.71 -4.96
C VAL A 304 -5.22 17.71 -4.67
N CYS A 305 -6.16 17.90 -5.62
CA CYS A 305 -7.29 18.82 -5.46
C CYS A 305 -8.29 18.33 -4.40
N ALA A 306 -8.52 17.01 -4.32
CA ALA A 306 -9.36 16.42 -3.28
C ALA A 306 -8.73 16.52 -1.88
N TYR A 307 -7.41 16.30 -1.77
CA TYR A 307 -6.68 16.37 -0.51
C TYR A 307 -6.50 17.79 0.01
N LEU A 308 -6.27 18.76 -0.90
CA LEU A 308 -6.06 20.18 -0.62
C LEU A 308 -7.10 21.04 -1.37
N PRO A 309 -8.36 21.12 -0.94
CA PRO A 309 -9.42 21.79 -1.68
C PRO A 309 -9.16 23.28 -2.00
N PHE A 310 -8.36 23.97 -1.17
CA PHE A 310 -8.04 25.40 -1.33
C PHE A 310 -6.67 25.66 -1.98
N ASP A 311 -5.75 24.75 -1.86
CA ASP A 311 -4.36 24.94 -2.28
C ASP A 311 -3.86 23.88 -3.28
N GLY A 312 -4.71 22.93 -3.66
CA GLY A 312 -4.33 21.83 -4.54
C GLY A 312 -3.82 22.30 -5.90
N GLU A 313 -4.46 23.30 -6.48
CA GLU A 313 -4.02 23.87 -7.75
C GLU A 313 -2.64 24.53 -7.65
N LYS A 314 -2.35 25.21 -6.54
CA LYS A 314 -1.04 25.80 -6.29
C LYS A 314 0.04 24.73 -6.14
N LEU A 315 -0.27 23.64 -5.44
CA LEU A 315 0.62 22.50 -5.35
C LEU A 315 0.86 21.89 -6.73
N TRP A 316 -0.21 21.66 -7.50
CA TRP A 316 -0.14 21.08 -8.83
C TRP A 316 0.78 21.87 -9.77
N GLN A 317 0.70 23.19 -9.72
CA GLN A 317 1.57 24.07 -10.51
C GLN A 317 3.05 24.00 -10.09
N GLN A 318 3.35 23.70 -8.84
CA GLN A 318 4.71 23.51 -8.35
C GLN A 318 5.27 22.10 -8.61
N LEU A 319 4.41 21.11 -8.84
CA LEU A 319 4.81 19.75 -9.17
C LEU A 319 5.34 19.68 -10.60
N GLN A 320 6.65 19.87 -10.78
CA GLN A 320 7.32 19.78 -12.07
C GLN A 320 8.57 18.89 -12.01
N GLY A 321 9.02 18.39 -13.15
CA GLY A 321 10.23 17.59 -13.27
C GLY A 321 10.23 16.38 -12.33
N ARG A 322 11.30 16.18 -11.60
CA ARG A 322 11.49 15.04 -10.66
C ARG A 322 10.44 14.94 -9.55
N LEU A 323 9.93 16.07 -9.05
CA LEU A 323 8.87 16.06 -8.03
C LEU A 323 7.56 15.51 -8.58
N ARG A 324 7.30 15.72 -9.88
CA ARG A 324 6.15 15.14 -10.56
C ARG A 324 6.30 13.63 -10.68
N GLU A 325 7.48 13.13 -11.07
CA GLU A 325 7.80 11.70 -11.12
C GLU A 325 7.68 11.03 -9.74
N LEU A 326 8.10 11.72 -8.66
CA LEU A 326 7.86 11.24 -7.30
C LEU A 326 6.36 11.15 -6.98
N GLY A 327 5.59 12.15 -7.41
CA GLY A 327 4.13 12.20 -7.24
C GLY A 327 3.37 11.05 -7.93
N GLU A 328 3.96 10.38 -8.92
CA GLU A 328 3.39 9.17 -9.53
C GLU A 328 3.22 8.01 -8.54
N THR A 329 3.90 8.09 -7.39
CA THR A 329 3.79 7.10 -6.32
C THR A 329 2.84 7.62 -5.24
N PRO A 330 1.75 6.90 -4.92
CA PRO A 330 0.71 7.36 -3.99
C PRO A 330 1.21 7.87 -2.65
N MET A 331 2.18 7.16 -2.04
CA MET A 331 2.74 7.55 -0.75
C MET A 331 3.50 8.88 -0.83
N PHE A 332 4.30 9.07 -1.87
CA PHE A 332 5.06 10.32 -2.03
C PHE A 332 4.15 11.49 -2.36
N LEU A 333 3.11 11.28 -3.18
CA LEU A 333 2.11 12.30 -3.44
C LEU A 333 1.40 12.75 -2.16
N LEU A 334 1.04 11.79 -1.28
CA LEU A 334 0.47 12.08 0.03
C LEU A 334 1.43 12.89 0.92
N MET A 335 2.72 12.51 0.95
CA MET A 335 3.74 13.26 1.71
C MET A 335 3.90 14.68 1.18
N LEU A 336 3.96 14.85 -0.15
CA LEU A 336 4.03 16.16 -0.80
C LEU A 336 2.82 17.03 -0.45
N CYS A 337 1.61 16.47 -0.52
CA CYS A 337 0.39 17.16 -0.09
C CYS A 337 0.44 17.56 1.39
N SER A 338 0.92 16.66 2.25
CA SER A 338 1.03 16.92 3.69
C SER A 338 2.03 18.04 4.00
N VAL A 339 3.22 18.00 3.40
CA VAL A 339 4.26 19.02 3.57
C VAL A 339 3.79 20.36 3.01
N PHE A 340 3.23 20.39 1.80
CA PHE A 340 2.72 21.62 1.18
C PHE A 340 1.56 22.22 1.96
N GLY A 341 0.67 21.42 2.51
CA GLY A 341 -0.43 21.87 3.35
C GLY A 341 0.03 22.76 4.50
N TYR A 342 1.27 22.57 4.99
CA TYR A 342 1.89 23.37 6.07
C TYR A 342 2.82 24.44 5.57
N ASN A 343 3.84 24.04 4.81
CA ASN A 343 4.97 24.90 4.47
C ASN A 343 4.69 25.78 3.25
N LYS A 344 3.64 25.46 2.48
CA LYS A 344 3.29 26.10 1.19
C LYS A 344 4.43 26.07 0.14
N VAL A 345 5.46 25.29 0.41
CA VAL A 345 6.63 25.08 -0.46
C VAL A 345 6.94 23.59 -0.48
N ILE A 346 7.33 23.07 -1.63
CA ILE A 346 7.74 21.68 -1.81
C ILE A 346 9.27 21.58 -1.74
N PRO A 347 9.84 20.63 -0.96
CA PRO A 347 11.26 20.36 -0.97
C PRO A 347 11.76 19.82 -2.33
N ALA A 348 13.01 20.13 -2.68
CA ALA A 348 13.56 19.89 -4.02
C ALA A 348 13.81 18.40 -4.38
N ASN A 349 13.91 17.52 -3.39
CA ASN A 349 14.21 16.09 -3.61
C ASN A 349 13.59 15.20 -2.53
N LEU A 350 13.63 13.87 -2.75
CA LEU A 350 13.00 12.87 -1.89
C LEU A 350 13.52 12.91 -0.44
N GLY A 351 14.83 13.03 -0.22
CA GLY A 351 15.42 13.12 1.12
C GLY A 351 14.86 14.29 1.90
N LEU A 352 14.83 15.48 1.28
CA LEU A 352 14.26 16.68 1.87
C LEU A 352 12.74 16.58 2.06
N VAL A 353 12.02 15.86 1.21
CA VAL A 353 10.59 15.58 1.41
C VAL A 353 10.39 14.75 2.69
N PHE A 354 11.19 13.70 2.89
CA PHE A 354 11.14 12.92 4.13
C PHE A 354 11.47 13.77 5.36
N ARG A 355 12.56 14.56 5.31
CA ARG A 355 12.94 15.46 6.40
C ARG A 355 11.83 16.46 6.74
N SER A 356 11.26 17.10 5.74
CA SER A 356 10.16 18.06 5.95
C SER A 356 8.89 17.36 6.46
N PHE A 357 8.62 16.16 5.98
CA PHE A 357 7.48 15.37 6.44
C PHE A 357 7.64 14.97 7.91
N THR A 358 8.77 14.40 8.31
CA THR A 358 9.02 13.98 9.71
C THR A 358 9.05 15.17 10.66
N GLN A 359 9.65 16.29 10.27
CA GLN A 359 9.64 17.54 11.07
C GLN A 359 8.22 18.09 11.23
N THR A 360 7.43 18.13 10.16
CA THR A 360 6.03 18.57 10.21
C THR A 360 5.22 17.63 11.10
N TYR A 361 5.47 16.34 10.99
CA TYR A 361 4.82 15.30 11.78
C TYR A 361 5.14 15.45 13.28
N SER A 362 6.40 15.53 13.65
CA SER A 362 6.87 15.75 15.04
C SER A 362 6.41 17.11 15.60
N GLY A 363 6.39 18.15 14.77
CA GLY A 363 5.93 19.49 15.14
C GLY A 363 4.44 19.53 15.49
N ARG A 364 3.59 18.78 14.78
CA ARG A 364 2.16 18.63 15.10
C ARG A 364 1.94 17.94 16.43
N LEU A 365 2.64 16.84 16.64
CA LEU A 365 2.55 16.08 17.88
C LEU A 365 2.99 16.90 19.08
N LYS A 366 3.84 17.92 18.89
CA LYS A 366 4.26 18.85 19.96
C LYS A 366 3.12 19.71 20.52
N GLN A 367 2.02 19.88 19.79
CA GLN A 367 0.93 20.74 20.23
C GLN A 367 -0.23 19.99 20.90
N ASP A 368 -0.53 18.75 20.45
CA ASP A 368 -1.79 18.09 20.77
C ASP A 368 -1.65 16.80 21.60
N VAL A 369 -0.44 16.32 21.88
CA VAL A 369 -0.22 15.02 22.52
C VAL A 369 0.35 15.19 23.95
N PRO A 370 -0.24 14.53 24.96
CA PRO A 370 0.19 14.63 26.35
C PRO A 370 1.42 13.75 26.64
N VAL A 371 2.54 14.02 25.94
CA VAL A 371 3.83 13.37 26.19
C VAL A 371 4.79 14.33 26.89
N ASP A 372 5.79 13.77 27.58
CA ASP A 372 6.83 14.53 28.20
C ASP A 372 7.64 15.33 27.14
N GLU A 373 7.88 16.62 27.36
CA GLU A 373 8.67 17.44 26.45
C GLU A 373 10.10 16.90 26.27
N SER A 374 10.68 16.29 27.28
CA SER A 374 11.98 15.63 27.18
C SER A 374 11.96 14.45 26.19
N SER A 375 10.88 13.64 26.16
CA SER A 375 10.71 12.56 25.21
C SER A 375 10.77 13.05 23.75
N ARG A 376 10.09 14.16 23.46
CA ARG A 376 10.02 14.74 22.10
C ARG A 376 11.36 15.20 21.56
N LEU A 377 12.21 15.72 22.41
CA LEU A 377 13.56 16.17 22.03
C LEU A 377 14.45 15.02 21.53
N TRP A 378 14.10 13.78 21.96
CA TRP A 378 14.88 12.59 21.64
C TRP A 378 14.29 11.77 20.49
N TRP A 379 13.05 11.96 20.09
CA TRP A 379 12.36 11.10 19.13
C TRP A 379 13.14 10.83 17.85
N ASP A 380 13.64 11.86 17.18
CA ASP A 380 14.40 11.68 15.94
C ASP A 380 15.69 10.88 16.17
N ARG A 381 16.42 11.13 17.28
CA ARG A 381 17.64 10.39 17.63
C ARG A 381 17.35 8.94 18.00
N LEU A 382 16.27 8.69 18.72
CA LEU A 382 15.83 7.33 19.08
C LEU A 382 15.43 6.52 17.84
N LEU A 383 14.68 7.14 16.91
CA LEU A 383 14.30 6.51 15.65
C LEU A 383 15.51 6.26 14.74
N GLN A 384 16.47 7.18 14.69
CA GLN A 384 17.73 6.98 13.97
C GLN A 384 18.51 5.80 14.55
N GLU A 385 18.59 5.66 15.87
CA GLU A 385 19.31 4.56 16.52
C GLU A 385 18.62 3.22 16.31
N LEU A 386 17.29 3.14 16.48
CA LEU A 386 16.52 1.92 16.16
C LEU A 386 16.69 1.52 14.70
N ALA A 387 16.53 2.46 13.77
CA ALA A 387 16.68 2.21 12.34
C ALA A 387 18.10 1.74 12.01
N TRP A 388 19.10 2.35 12.64
CA TRP A 388 20.52 2.00 12.46
C TRP A 388 20.81 0.56 12.87
N VAL A 389 20.42 0.17 14.08
CA VAL A 389 20.66 -1.18 14.59
C VAL A 389 19.92 -2.22 13.75
N MET A 390 18.68 -1.93 13.34
CA MET A 390 17.90 -2.82 12.46
C MET A 390 18.53 -2.99 11.08
N THR A 391 19.20 -1.98 10.55
CA THR A 391 19.82 -2.03 9.22
C THR A 391 21.27 -2.52 9.26
N ASN A 392 22.05 -2.04 10.24
CA ASN A 392 23.48 -2.38 10.37
C ASN A 392 23.76 -3.68 11.13
N GLY A 393 22.72 -4.45 11.53
CA GLY A 393 22.81 -5.67 12.32
C GLY A 393 23.89 -6.68 11.92
N GLU A 394 23.88 -7.87 12.47
CA GLU A 394 24.94 -8.89 12.29
C GLU A 394 25.15 -9.33 10.84
N SER A 395 24.09 -9.33 10.02
CA SER A 395 24.18 -9.68 8.60
C SER A 395 24.62 -8.49 7.75
N LYS A 396 25.65 -8.69 6.93
CA LYS A 396 26.09 -7.66 5.97
C LYS A 396 25.15 -7.50 4.77
N THR A 397 24.33 -8.51 4.45
CA THR A 397 23.49 -8.56 3.24
C THR A 397 22.00 -8.41 3.53
N GLU A 398 21.57 -8.70 4.75
CA GLU A 398 20.16 -8.71 5.14
C GLU A 398 19.80 -7.51 6.01
N ILE A 399 18.57 -7.04 5.89
CA ILE A 399 17.99 -5.96 6.71
C ILE A 399 17.01 -6.59 7.67
N MET A 400 17.10 -6.26 8.96
CA MET A 400 16.01 -6.49 9.89
C MET A 400 14.99 -5.37 9.73
N VAL A 401 13.76 -5.72 9.37
CA VAL A 401 12.65 -4.76 9.25
C VAL A 401 11.74 -4.76 10.46
N ALA A 402 11.99 -5.68 11.41
CA ALA A 402 11.31 -5.78 12.69
C ALA A 402 12.29 -6.21 13.79
N ILE A 403 12.08 -5.73 15.01
CA ILE A 403 12.90 -5.99 16.19
C ILE A 403 12.00 -6.33 17.38
N SER A 404 12.39 -7.28 18.21
CA SER A 404 11.61 -7.58 19.43
C SER A 404 11.61 -6.39 20.39
N ARG A 405 10.49 -6.20 21.11
CA ARG A 405 10.36 -5.11 22.08
C ARG A 405 11.50 -5.09 23.12
N PRO A 406 11.88 -6.23 23.76
CA PRO A 406 13.00 -6.23 24.72
C PRO A 406 14.32 -5.79 24.07
N LYS A 407 14.55 -6.16 22.80
CA LYS A 407 15.77 -5.74 22.09
C LYS A 407 15.74 -4.25 21.74
N ALA A 408 14.57 -3.69 21.38
CA ALA A 408 14.43 -2.26 21.16
C ALA A 408 14.69 -1.47 22.45
N GLU A 409 14.15 -1.90 23.57
CA GLU A 409 14.37 -1.31 24.89
C GLU A 409 15.86 -1.37 25.30
N GLU A 410 16.54 -2.49 25.04
CA GLU A 410 17.98 -2.66 25.25
C GLU A 410 18.80 -1.66 24.43
N VAL A 411 18.51 -1.57 23.12
CA VAL A 411 19.19 -0.66 22.18
C VAL A 411 19.03 0.80 22.65
N LEU A 412 17.82 1.21 22.97
CA LEU A 412 17.55 2.58 23.42
C LEU A 412 18.16 2.87 24.81
N THR A 413 18.16 1.88 25.70
CA THR A 413 18.82 2.03 27.01
C THR A 413 20.32 2.26 26.86
N GLU A 414 20.99 1.49 25.98
CA GLU A 414 22.41 1.65 25.72
C GLU A 414 22.73 3.01 25.07
N PHE A 415 21.92 3.41 24.09
CA PHE A 415 22.05 4.71 23.43
C PHE A 415 21.90 5.89 24.40
N LEU A 416 20.97 5.78 25.36
CA LEU A 416 20.71 6.83 26.36
C LEU A 416 21.70 6.83 27.53
N ARG A 417 22.58 5.82 27.62
CA ARG A 417 23.56 5.71 28.72
C ARG A 417 24.55 6.87 28.68
N GLY A 418 24.61 7.61 29.76
CA GLY A 418 25.44 8.80 29.89
C GLY A 418 24.80 10.08 29.37
N GLU A 419 23.69 10.00 28.65
CA GLU A 419 22.95 11.14 28.12
C GLU A 419 21.80 11.58 29.07
N VAL A 420 21.20 10.61 29.80
CA VAL A 420 20.08 10.85 30.71
C VAL A 420 20.30 10.17 32.07
N VAL A 421 19.61 10.66 33.11
CA VAL A 421 19.78 10.17 34.49
C VAL A 421 19.27 8.73 34.70
N ALA A 422 18.18 8.36 34.01
CA ALA A 422 17.53 7.05 34.15
C ALA A 422 17.32 6.40 32.77
N PRO A 423 18.39 5.89 32.10
CA PRO A 423 18.32 5.46 30.70
C PRO A 423 17.29 4.35 30.45
N THR A 424 17.19 3.36 31.32
CA THR A 424 16.23 2.25 31.15
C THR A 424 14.79 2.71 31.26
N ASP A 425 14.47 3.54 32.24
CA ASP A 425 13.13 4.07 32.43
C ASP A 425 12.72 5.02 31.30
N CYS A 426 13.66 5.88 30.86
CA CYS A 426 13.46 6.73 29.71
C CYS A 426 13.26 5.91 28.42
N ALA A 427 14.07 4.89 28.18
CA ALA A 427 13.96 4.03 27.02
C ALA A 427 12.57 3.38 26.91
N MET A 428 12.08 2.79 28.01
CA MET A 428 10.77 2.12 28.06
C MET A 428 9.63 3.12 27.81
N ARG A 429 9.60 4.25 28.52
CA ARG A 429 8.53 5.26 28.39
C ARG A 429 8.55 5.94 27.01
N TRP A 430 9.73 6.33 26.53
CA TRP A 430 9.84 7.02 25.25
C TRP A 430 9.60 6.10 24.06
N LEU A 431 9.89 4.80 24.21
CA LEU A 431 9.49 3.80 23.21
C LEU A 431 7.96 3.68 23.15
N GLU A 432 7.24 3.71 24.28
CA GLU A 432 5.77 3.75 24.28
C GLU A 432 5.25 5.01 23.60
N ASP A 433 5.80 6.16 23.91
CA ASP A 433 5.44 7.43 23.24
C ASP A 433 5.62 7.33 21.72
N LEU A 434 6.72 6.72 21.26
CA LEU A 434 6.97 6.50 19.84
C LEU A 434 5.98 5.53 19.20
N LEU A 435 5.62 4.43 19.89
CA LEU A 435 4.65 3.44 19.39
C LEU A 435 3.24 4.00 19.33
N GLU A 436 2.86 4.82 20.30
CA GLU A 436 1.52 5.40 20.36
C GLU A 436 1.37 6.57 19.37
N HIS A 437 2.42 7.34 19.17
CA HIS A 437 2.33 8.65 18.53
C HIS A 437 3.25 8.85 17.32
N HIS A 438 4.07 7.89 16.94
CA HIS A 438 5.04 8.09 15.86
C HIS A 438 4.95 7.05 14.73
N LEU A 439 5.98 7.03 13.89
CA LEU A 439 6.04 6.28 12.63
C LEU A 439 6.52 4.82 12.80
N ILE A 440 6.43 4.28 14.02
CA ILE A 440 6.65 2.86 14.31
C ILE A 440 5.37 2.20 14.80
N GLN A 441 5.34 0.88 14.79
CA GLN A 441 4.16 0.09 15.16
C GLN A 441 4.57 -1.27 15.74
N VAL A 442 3.66 -1.87 16.50
CA VAL A 442 3.79 -3.26 16.98
C VAL A 442 3.07 -4.19 16.00
N GLY A 443 3.74 -5.25 15.56
CA GLY A 443 3.16 -6.33 14.78
C GLY A 443 2.42 -7.36 15.63
N ASP A 444 1.70 -8.27 14.99
CA ASP A 444 0.89 -9.31 15.65
C ASP A 444 1.71 -10.26 16.56
N ASP A 445 3.00 -10.36 16.33
CA ASP A 445 3.94 -11.17 17.14
C ASP A 445 4.65 -10.36 18.23
N GLY A 446 4.22 -9.13 18.48
CA GLY A 446 4.84 -8.22 19.46
C GLY A 446 6.15 -7.60 19.01
N GLN A 447 6.58 -7.80 17.76
CA GLN A 447 7.75 -7.15 17.20
C GLN A 447 7.46 -5.71 16.78
N ILE A 448 8.45 -4.84 16.90
CA ILE A 448 8.38 -3.43 16.53
C ILE A 448 8.97 -3.25 15.13
N SER A 449 8.29 -2.51 14.29
CA SER A 449 8.73 -2.15 12.94
C SER A 449 8.42 -0.69 12.63
N PHE A 450 9.10 -0.11 11.66
CA PHE A 450 8.65 1.14 11.06
C PHE A 450 7.36 0.90 10.26
N ARG A 451 6.42 1.85 10.27
CA ARG A 451 5.18 1.77 9.48
C ARG A 451 5.43 1.57 7.99
N HIS A 452 6.57 2.06 7.51
CA HIS A 452 7.04 1.81 6.16
C HIS A 452 8.56 1.69 6.14
N GLN A 453 9.12 0.73 5.40
CA GLN A 453 10.57 0.49 5.35
C GLN A 453 11.36 1.71 4.84
N LEU A 454 10.79 2.55 3.94
CA LEU A 454 11.44 3.80 3.52
C LEU A 454 11.64 4.80 4.66
N LEU A 455 10.82 4.76 5.72
CA LEU A 455 11.07 5.57 6.92
C LEU A 455 12.29 5.07 7.68
N GLN A 456 12.44 3.73 7.80
CA GLN A 456 13.66 3.14 8.35
C GLN A 456 14.88 3.58 7.54
N GLU A 457 14.83 3.42 6.22
CA GLU A 457 15.90 3.81 5.30
C GLU A 457 16.24 5.31 5.40
N TYR A 458 15.23 6.19 5.56
CA TYR A 458 15.43 7.61 5.78
C TYR A 458 16.14 7.92 7.10
N TYR A 459 15.71 7.34 8.22
CA TYR A 459 16.37 7.57 9.51
C TYR A 459 17.79 7.02 9.54
N VAL A 460 18.05 5.92 8.84
CA VAL A 460 19.41 5.40 8.64
C VAL A 460 20.24 6.35 7.78
N ALA A 461 19.67 6.96 6.74
CA ALA A 461 20.34 7.94 5.89
C ALA A 461 20.76 9.19 6.69
N GLU A 462 19.91 9.71 7.57
CA GLU A 462 20.26 10.80 8.50
C GLU A 462 21.41 10.40 9.43
N ARG A 463 21.39 9.19 9.97
CA ARG A 463 22.46 8.68 10.83
C ARG A 463 23.76 8.50 10.06
N LEU A 464 23.73 7.89 8.88
CA LEU A 464 24.91 7.70 8.03
C LEU A 464 25.51 9.05 7.60
N LEU A 465 24.67 10.03 7.28
CA LEU A 465 25.12 11.40 6.97
C LEU A 465 25.92 12.01 8.12
N SER A 466 25.47 11.80 9.36
CA SER A 466 26.18 12.29 10.55
C SER A 466 27.53 11.60 10.78
N LEU A 467 27.71 10.38 10.32
CA LEU A 467 28.92 9.59 10.45
C LEU A 467 29.91 9.78 9.30
N LEU A 468 29.44 10.26 8.14
CA LEU A 468 30.15 10.24 6.87
C LEU A 468 31.51 10.94 6.89
N SER A 469 31.63 12.06 7.62
CA SER A 469 32.90 12.80 7.73
C SER A 469 33.98 12.04 8.50
N GLY A 470 33.59 11.08 9.35
CA GLY A 470 34.51 10.22 10.10
C GLY A 470 34.87 8.90 9.40
N LEU A 471 34.16 8.54 8.33
CA LEU A 471 34.41 7.30 7.60
C LEU A 471 35.56 7.47 6.59
N SER A 472 36.48 6.51 6.58
CA SER A 472 37.49 6.40 5.51
C SER A 472 36.84 5.92 4.19
N ASP A 473 37.54 6.12 3.06
CA ASP A 473 37.09 5.63 1.75
C ASP A 473 36.92 4.11 1.75
N TYR A 474 37.82 3.40 2.43
CA TYR A 474 37.77 1.95 2.56
C TYR A 474 36.52 1.48 3.32
N GLU A 475 36.21 2.07 4.48
CA GLU A 475 35.01 1.73 5.26
C GLU A 475 33.75 2.04 4.47
N LEU A 476 33.67 3.20 3.79
CA LEU A 476 32.51 3.56 3.00
C LEU A 476 32.25 2.57 1.84
N GLN A 477 33.31 2.14 1.13
CA GLN A 477 33.19 1.15 0.07
C GLN A 477 32.83 -0.23 0.60
N TRP A 478 33.58 -0.75 1.59
CA TRP A 478 33.48 -2.14 2.03
C TRP A 478 32.33 -2.44 2.99
N ASP A 479 31.89 -1.48 3.79
CA ASP A 479 30.84 -1.72 4.78
C ASP A 479 29.47 -1.18 4.33
N TYR A 480 29.44 -0.26 3.35
CA TYR A 480 28.19 0.36 2.88
C TYR A 480 27.97 0.18 1.38
N LEU A 481 28.80 0.68 0.50
CA LEU A 481 28.54 0.71 -0.94
C LEU A 481 28.56 -0.68 -1.60
N ASN A 482 29.25 -1.65 -1.02
CA ASN A 482 29.36 -3.01 -1.54
C ASN A 482 28.11 -3.89 -1.26
N TYR A 483 27.13 -3.39 -0.55
CA TYR A 483 25.93 -4.16 -0.18
C TYR A 483 24.65 -3.46 -0.60
N LEU A 484 23.79 -4.20 -1.33
CA LEU A 484 22.52 -3.70 -1.88
C LEU A 484 21.58 -3.12 -0.82
N LYS A 485 21.65 -3.58 0.42
CA LYS A 485 20.80 -3.06 1.51
C LYS A 485 21.01 -1.57 1.79
N TRP A 486 22.14 -1.00 1.41
CA TRP A 486 22.46 0.40 1.62
C TRP A 486 22.10 1.30 0.43
N THR A 487 21.73 0.74 -0.71
CA THR A 487 21.52 1.51 -1.95
C THR A 487 20.49 2.63 -1.77
N GLU A 488 19.32 2.33 -1.19
CA GLU A 488 18.28 3.34 -0.94
C GLU A 488 18.70 4.33 0.15
N VAL A 489 19.37 3.85 1.19
CA VAL A 489 19.92 4.68 2.28
C VAL A 489 20.90 5.71 1.74
N VAL A 490 21.86 5.28 0.92
CA VAL A 490 22.88 6.17 0.33
C VAL A 490 22.23 7.16 -0.65
N GLY A 491 21.25 6.72 -1.44
CA GLY A 491 20.50 7.61 -2.32
C GLY A 491 19.74 8.71 -1.57
N LEU A 492 19.08 8.37 -0.46
CA LEU A 492 18.43 9.35 0.41
C LEU A 492 19.45 10.28 1.08
N MET A 493 20.56 9.74 1.59
CA MET A 493 21.65 10.51 2.20
C MET A 493 22.21 11.56 1.24
N LEU A 494 22.47 11.22 -0.02
CA LEU A 494 22.94 12.16 -1.05
C LEU A 494 21.94 13.29 -1.29
N GLY A 495 20.63 13.00 -1.26
CA GLY A 495 19.59 14.03 -1.34
C GLY A 495 19.57 14.99 -0.15
N LEU A 496 19.99 14.53 1.04
CA LEU A 496 20.05 15.33 2.27
C LEU A 496 21.35 16.12 2.41
N MET A 497 22.38 15.77 1.64
CA MET A 497 23.75 16.29 1.80
C MET A 497 23.87 17.73 1.29
N GLU A 498 24.51 18.59 2.11
CA GLU A 498 24.75 20.00 1.77
C GLU A 498 26.18 20.27 1.29
N ASP A 499 27.07 19.29 1.48
CA ASP A 499 28.49 19.39 1.11
C ASP A 499 28.72 18.71 -0.25
N GLU A 500 29.11 19.52 -1.26
CA GLU A 500 29.40 19.08 -2.62
C GLU A 500 30.60 18.10 -2.68
N VAL A 501 31.65 18.37 -1.90
CA VAL A 501 32.87 17.55 -1.92
C VAL A 501 32.58 16.15 -1.40
N LEU A 502 31.77 16.06 -0.34
CA LEU A 502 31.34 14.77 0.18
C LEU A 502 30.39 14.05 -0.80
N ALA A 503 29.51 14.77 -1.49
CA ALA A 503 28.62 14.17 -2.49
C ALA A 503 29.42 13.55 -3.66
N VAL A 504 30.39 14.30 -4.21
CA VAL A 504 31.31 13.82 -5.26
C VAL A 504 32.11 12.61 -4.76
N ARG A 505 32.64 12.67 -3.53
CA ARG A 505 33.37 11.55 -2.91
C ARG A 505 32.56 10.27 -2.88
N VAL A 506 31.30 10.33 -2.40
CA VAL A 506 30.43 9.16 -2.28
C VAL A 506 30.14 8.56 -3.67
N VAL A 507 29.79 9.40 -4.66
CA VAL A 507 29.47 8.91 -6.02
C VAL A 507 30.68 8.31 -6.70
N ARG A 508 31.87 8.94 -6.58
CA ARG A 508 33.12 8.38 -7.13
C ARG A 508 33.41 7.00 -6.54
N LEU A 509 33.35 6.86 -5.22
CA LEU A 509 33.58 5.57 -4.55
C LEU A 509 32.55 4.52 -4.94
N ALA A 510 31.30 4.92 -5.17
CA ALA A 510 30.24 4.03 -5.64
C ALA A 510 30.50 3.53 -7.08
N LEU A 511 31.00 4.40 -7.98
CA LEU A 511 31.40 4.02 -9.35
C LEU A 511 32.57 3.02 -9.36
N GLU A 512 33.51 3.16 -8.41
CA GLU A 512 34.61 2.21 -8.24
C GLU A 512 34.14 0.82 -7.77
N VAL A 513 33.04 0.75 -7.00
CA VAL A 513 32.43 -0.51 -6.55
C VAL A 513 31.58 -1.14 -7.66
N ASP A 514 30.65 -0.38 -8.22
CA ASP A 514 29.72 -0.84 -9.26
C ASP A 514 29.23 0.34 -10.12
N TRP A 515 29.33 0.21 -11.43
CA TRP A 515 28.94 1.22 -12.40
C TRP A 515 27.44 1.62 -12.31
N PHE A 516 26.58 0.59 -12.17
CA PHE A 516 25.13 0.82 -12.09
C PHE A 516 24.75 1.47 -10.77
N LEU A 517 25.40 1.11 -9.67
CA LEU A 517 25.23 1.76 -8.39
C LEU A 517 25.60 3.23 -8.48
N GLY A 518 26.80 3.55 -9.00
CA GLY A 518 27.26 4.92 -9.17
C GLY A 518 26.31 5.74 -10.02
N ALA A 519 25.93 5.25 -11.20
CA ALA A 519 24.99 5.91 -12.10
C ALA A 519 23.61 6.17 -11.45
N ARG A 520 23.11 5.19 -10.67
CA ARG A 520 21.86 5.34 -9.91
C ARG A 520 21.98 6.44 -8.85
N LEU A 521 23.08 6.47 -8.13
CA LEU A 521 23.31 7.41 -7.04
C LEU A 521 23.46 8.85 -7.51
N VAL A 522 24.02 9.10 -8.70
CA VAL A 522 24.02 10.44 -9.34
C VAL A 522 22.62 11.03 -9.36
N GLY A 523 21.61 10.20 -9.64
CA GLY A 523 20.20 10.60 -9.60
C GLY A 523 19.71 11.05 -8.23
N GLY A 524 20.31 10.60 -7.13
CA GLY A 524 19.98 10.99 -5.76
C GLY A 524 20.58 12.31 -5.29
N VAL A 525 21.64 12.80 -5.97
CA VAL A 525 22.37 14.01 -5.59
C VAL A 525 21.51 15.26 -5.77
N GLN A 526 21.68 16.26 -4.90
CA GLN A 526 20.99 17.54 -5.05
C GLN A 526 21.29 18.19 -6.40
N GLU A 527 20.31 18.80 -7.02
CA GLU A 527 20.41 19.39 -8.37
C GLU A 527 21.57 20.36 -8.51
N LYS A 528 21.82 21.18 -7.48
CA LYS A 528 22.92 22.16 -7.46
C LYS A 528 24.32 21.53 -7.55
N PHE A 529 24.48 20.22 -7.30
CA PHE A 529 25.78 19.53 -7.35
C PHE A 529 25.89 18.58 -8.56
N GLN A 530 24.79 18.38 -9.32
CA GLN A 530 24.74 17.38 -10.38
C GLN A 530 25.76 17.61 -11.49
N GLU A 531 25.95 18.86 -11.96
CA GLU A 531 26.91 19.17 -13.02
C GLU A 531 28.32 18.67 -12.70
N ARG A 532 28.74 18.88 -11.44
CA ARG A 532 30.08 18.45 -11.01
C ARG A 532 30.15 16.93 -10.86
N VAL A 533 29.12 16.31 -10.29
CA VAL A 533 29.05 14.86 -10.13
C VAL A 533 28.99 14.15 -11.49
N PHE A 534 28.28 14.70 -12.49
CA PHE A 534 28.29 14.19 -13.87
C PHE A 534 29.66 14.25 -14.55
N GLY A 535 30.52 15.18 -14.15
CA GLY A 535 31.90 15.23 -14.64
C GLY A 535 32.79 14.11 -14.14
N GLU A 536 32.39 13.36 -13.09
CA GLU A 536 33.10 12.20 -12.53
C GLU A 536 32.60 10.86 -13.14
N VAL A 537 31.44 10.83 -13.81
CA VAL A 537 30.84 9.68 -14.47
C VAL A 537 31.30 9.58 -15.93
#